data_292773fc10ab63685cb9563426765405
#
_entry.id   292773fc10ab63685cb9563426765405
#
_cell.length_a   1.000
_cell.length_b   1.000
_cell.length_c   1.000
_cell.angle_alpha   90.00
_cell.angle_beta   90.00
_cell.angle_gamma   90.00
#
_symmetry.space_group_name_H-M   'P 1'
#
loop_
_entity.id
_entity.type
_entity.pdbx_description
1 polymer ?
#
loop_
_entity_poly.entity_id
_entity_poly.type
_entity_poly.pdbx_seq_one_letter_code
_entity_poly.pdbx_strand_id
1 'polypeptide(L)'
;MKESEVSVIVTAYNVELYLEACVRSILRQTMPDFEMILVEDCSTDGTRAEAERLALMDERIRLVCHEQNFGVSAGRNKGLSLARGRYIMFVDGDDWLEDTCMASLLRVADEQRADLVMTGYIAMEQKEDGSWQEQRRSVYHIREPLLSAKGRKRHCAMWAEKYFNLTVWAKLYRRSFMEKAGLTFAPDVRLIEDILFSFCVLCRAERIVWVPGGMYRYRQTEQSITRGKNSPARFREGLQSAIAAGRVMDAYINSMPEVASDSALCEKLRLTLGRLYYKYVFMDRAKGLLVSEALLTTGKVLSEEAPAVAPFFFSMLDATWRKGH
;
A
#
# COMPACT_ATOMS: atom_id res chain seq x y z
N MET A 1 14.85 18.86 -20.39
CA MET A 1 14.84 17.36 -20.38
C MET A 1 13.41 16.94 -20.67
N LYS A 2 13.20 15.95 -21.52
CA LYS A 2 11.86 15.38 -21.78
C LYS A 2 11.34 14.78 -20.48
N GLU A 3 10.11 15.06 -20.13
CA GLU A 3 9.44 14.49 -18.97
C GLU A 3 9.16 13.00 -19.26
N SER A 4 9.58 12.09 -18.36
CA SER A 4 9.33 10.64 -18.52
C SER A 4 7.84 10.33 -18.43
N GLU A 5 7.38 9.27 -19.06
CA GLU A 5 5.99 8.83 -18.96
C GLU A 5 5.67 8.28 -17.55
N VAL A 6 6.56 7.48 -16.98
CA VAL A 6 6.35 6.84 -15.67
C VAL A 6 7.58 7.03 -14.77
N SER A 7 7.36 7.43 -13.52
CA SER A 7 8.34 7.28 -12.45
C SER A 7 8.02 6.02 -11.67
N VAL A 8 8.91 5.03 -11.72
CA VAL A 8 8.82 3.82 -10.92
C VAL A 8 9.58 4.03 -9.62
N ILE A 9 8.88 4.01 -8.50
CA ILE A 9 9.45 4.17 -7.16
C ILE A 9 9.60 2.78 -6.57
N VAL A 10 10.86 2.35 -6.38
CA VAL A 10 11.21 1.07 -5.77
C VAL A 10 11.74 1.32 -4.37
N THR A 11 11.13 0.69 -3.36
CA THR A 11 11.63 0.74 -1.98
C THR A 11 12.32 -0.57 -1.63
N ALA A 12 13.54 -0.49 -1.08
CA ALA A 12 14.38 -1.65 -0.77
C ALA A 12 14.87 -1.58 0.68
N TYR A 13 14.61 -2.65 1.44
CA TYR A 13 15.14 -2.86 2.78
C TYR A 13 15.27 -4.36 3.07
N ASN A 14 16.50 -4.84 3.25
CA ASN A 14 16.82 -6.25 3.49
C ASN A 14 16.21 -7.20 2.44
N VAL A 15 16.49 -6.91 1.16
CA VAL A 15 15.99 -7.62 -0.02
C VAL A 15 17.12 -8.03 -1.00
N GLU A 16 18.35 -8.21 -0.51
CA GLU A 16 19.53 -8.51 -1.34
C GLU A 16 19.31 -9.64 -2.33
N LEU A 17 18.60 -10.69 -1.93
CA LEU A 17 18.33 -11.88 -2.75
C LEU A 17 17.33 -11.64 -3.89
N TYR A 18 16.58 -10.53 -3.84
CA TYR A 18 15.42 -10.29 -4.71
C TYR A 18 15.56 -9.03 -5.56
N LEU A 19 16.36 -8.07 -5.11
CA LEU A 19 16.45 -6.73 -5.70
C LEU A 19 16.84 -6.75 -7.17
N GLU A 20 17.81 -7.59 -7.56
CA GLU A 20 18.22 -7.70 -8.96
C GLU A 20 17.09 -8.16 -9.87
N ALA A 21 16.32 -9.16 -9.44
CA ALA A 21 15.17 -9.65 -10.20
C ALA A 21 14.08 -8.59 -10.35
N CYS A 22 13.81 -7.82 -9.29
CA CYS A 22 12.91 -6.68 -9.29
C CYS A 22 13.34 -5.63 -10.31
N VAL A 23 14.54 -5.09 -10.17
CA VAL A 23 15.09 -4.03 -11.04
C VAL A 23 15.14 -4.48 -12.49
N ARG A 24 15.62 -5.70 -12.78
CA ARG A 24 15.65 -6.24 -14.15
C ARG A 24 14.26 -6.37 -14.76
N SER A 25 13.22 -6.70 -13.97
CA SER A 25 11.85 -6.78 -14.47
C SER A 25 11.31 -5.41 -14.91
N ILE A 26 11.72 -4.35 -14.23
CA ILE A 26 11.37 -2.98 -14.58
C ILE A 26 12.16 -2.52 -15.81
N LEU A 27 13.46 -2.83 -15.88
CA LEU A 27 14.30 -2.45 -17.02
C LEU A 27 13.88 -3.13 -18.33
N ARG A 28 13.29 -4.34 -18.27
CA ARG A 28 12.77 -5.09 -19.44
C ARG A 28 11.38 -4.67 -19.89
N GLN A 29 10.75 -3.70 -19.24
CA GLN A 29 9.41 -3.25 -19.65
C GLN A 29 9.39 -2.83 -21.12
N THR A 30 8.34 -3.22 -21.82
CA THR A 30 8.15 -2.91 -23.25
C THR A 30 7.89 -1.42 -23.52
N MET A 31 7.64 -0.63 -22.47
CA MET A 31 7.57 0.82 -22.49
C MET A 31 8.89 1.42 -21.96
N PRO A 32 9.77 1.97 -22.82
CA PRO A 32 11.13 2.36 -22.43
C PRO A 32 11.22 3.75 -21.76
N ASP A 33 10.18 4.60 -21.89
CA ASP A 33 10.21 6.00 -21.44
C ASP A 33 9.79 6.09 -19.96
N PHE A 34 10.69 5.70 -19.07
CA PHE A 34 10.50 5.77 -17.62
C PHE A 34 11.79 6.19 -16.91
N GLU A 35 11.66 6.66 -15.69
CA GLU A 35 12.72 6.75 -14.70
C GLU A 35 12.44 5.77 -13.54
N MET A 36 13.48 5.25 -12.93
CA MET A 36 13.40 4.43 -11.72
C MET A 36 14.06 5.17 -10.55
N ILE A 37 13.31 5.38 -9.48
CA ILE A 37 13.83 5.95 -8.24
C ILE A 37 13.92 4.80 -7.25
N LEU A 38 15.13 4.28 -7.06
CA LEU A 38 15.43 3.20 -6.13
C LEU A 38 15.82 3.81 -4.78
N VAL A 39 14.98 3.61 -3.77
CA VAL A 39 15.20 4.12 -2.41
C VAL A 39 15.61 2.97 -1.50
N GLU A 40 16.85 2.98 -1.08
CA GLU A 40 17.45 2.04 -0.14
C GLU A 40 17.35 2.60 1.28
N ASP A 41 16.68 1.87 2.19
CA ASP A 41 16.31 2.38 3.52
C ASP A 41 17.23 1.88 4.65
N CYS A 42 18.56 2.01 4.45
CA CYS A 42 19.60 1.64 5.41
C CYS A 42 19.51 0.15 5.80
N SER A 43 19.63 -0.72 4.82
CA SER A 43 19.61 -2.17 5.01
C SER A 43 20.80 -2.68 5.81
N THR A 44 20.62 -3.82 6.49
CA THR A 44 21.65 -4.49 7.28
C THR A 44 22.26 -5.71 6.59
N ASP A 45 21.76 -6.06 5.40
CA ASP A 45 22.27 -7.10 4.49
C ASP A 45 23.00 -6.48 3.30
N GLY A 46 23.23 -7.25 2.23
CA GLY A 46 23.90 -6.80 1.01
C GLY A 46 23.04 -5.91 0.09
N THR A 47 21.79 -5.56 0.44
CA THR A 47 20.86 -4.78 -0.39
C THR A 47 21.48 -3.48 -0.89
N ARG A 48 22.19 -2.74 -0.04
CA ARG A 48 22.81 -1.46 -0.43
C ARG A 48 23.88 -1.63 -1.50
N ALA A 49 24.77 -2.58 -1.30
CA ALA A 49 25.82 -2.87 -2.29
C ALA A 49 25.22 -3.30 -3.65
N GLU A 50 24.15 -4.09 -3.59
CA GLU A 50 23.41 -4.51 -4.78
C GLU A 50 22.70 -3.34 -5.46
N ALA A 51 22.07 -2.43 -4.69
CA ALA A 51 21.43 -1.22 -5.23
C ALA A 51 22.46 -0.30 -5.91
N GLU A 52 23.64 -0.12 -5.32
CA GLU A 52 24.75 0.67 -5.89
C GLU A 52 25.25 0.04 -7.21
N ARG A 53 25.41 -1.29 -7.25
CA ARG A 53 25.78 -2.03 -8.46
C ARG A 53 24.76 -1.87 -9.59
N LEU A 54 23.48 -2.01 -9.26
CA LEU A 54 22.38 -1.89 -10.22
C LEU A 54 22.24 -0.48 -10.77
N ALA A 55 22.44 0.54 -9.95
CA ALA A 55 22.37 1.94 -10.35
C ALA A 55 23.46 2.32 -11.39
N LEU A 56 24.59 1.60 -11.39
CA LEU A 56 25.65 1.79 -12.40
C LEU A 56 25.35 1.10 -13.73
N MET A 57 24.35 0.20 -13.80
CA MET A 57 24.05 -0.57 -15.00
C MET A 57 23.15 0.18 -15.99
N ASP A 58 22.31 1.12 -15.53
CA ASP A 58 21.33 1.80 -16.37
C ASP A 58 21.08 3.23 -15.87
N GLU A 59 21.26 4.21 -16.76
CA GLU A 59 21.10 5.65 -16.45
C GLU A 59 19.68 6.06 -16.03
N ARG A 60 18.68 5.23 -16.30
CA ARG A 60 17.30 5.45 -15.85
C ARG A 60 17.13 5.23 -14.35
N ILE A 61 18.12 4.60 -13.69
CA ILE A 61 18.09 4.34 -12.25
C ILE A 61 18.72 5.51 -11.48
N ARG A 62 17.91 6.13 -10.65
CA ARG A 62 18.35 7.11 -9.66
C ARG A 62 18.32 6.48 -8.28
N LEU A 63 19.49 6.14 -7.74
CA LEU A 63 19.61 5.60 -6.38
C LEU A 63 19.57 6.71 -5.34
N VAL A 64 18.84 6.46 -4.26
CA VAL A 64 18.77 7.27 -3.05
C VAL A 64 18.96 6.37 -1.85
N CYS A 65 20.00 6.58 -1.07
CA CYS A 65 20.26 5.83 0.16
C CYS A 65 19.93 6.70 1.38
N HIS A 66 19.15 6.13 2.30
CA HIS A 66 18.92 6.74 3.61
C HIS A 66 20.10 6.48 4.56
N GLU A 67 20.35 7.41 5.49
CA GLU A 67 21.40 7.28 6.50
C GLU A 67 20.97 6.38 7.67
N GLN A 68 19.65 6.22 7.88
CA GLN A 68 19.05 5.32 8.85
C GLN A 68 17.72 4.77 8.30
N ASN A 69 17.20 3.69 8.90
CA ASN A 69 15.90 3.15 8.50
C ASN A 69 14.78 4.09 8.94
N PHE A 70 14.12 4.73 7.97
CA PHE A 70 12.97 5.60 8.17
C PHE A 70 11.63 4.90 7.91
N GLY A 71 11.65 3.68 7.37
CA GLY A 71 10.49 2.88 7.03
C GLY A 71 9.93 3.16 5.63
N VAL A 72 9.11 2.24 5.15
CA VAL A 72 8.60 2.21 3.77
C VAL A 72 7.82 3.47 3.38
N SER A 73 7.06 4.07 4.31
CA SER A 73 6.35 5.34 4.08
C SER A 73 7.29 6.49 3.72
N ALA A 74 8.39 6.61 4.46
CA ALA A 74 9.41 7.64 4.21
C ALA A 74 10.13 7.39 2.87
N GLY A 75 10.46 6.13 2.57
CA GLY A 75 11.06 5.74 1.29
C GLY A 75 10.16 6.09 0.11
N ARG A 76 8.87 5.75 0.18
CA ARG A 76 7.88 6.10 -0.86
C ARG A 76 7.69 7.61 -0.99
N ASN A 77 7.62 8.36 0.12
CA ASN A 77 7.54 9.83 0.09
C ASN A 77 8.80 10.46 -0.52
N LYS A 78 9.98 9.92 -0.20
CA LYS A 78 11.23 10.36 -0.81
C LYS A 78 11.20 10.14 -2.33
N GLY A 79 10.77 8.97 -2.77
CA GLY A 79 10.56 8.68 -4.19
C GLY A 79 9.58 9.66 -4.84
N LEU A 80 8.42 9.92 -4.22
CA LEU A 80 7.43 10.88 -4.71
C LEU A 80 8.01 12.28 -4.87
N SER A 81 8.82 12.75 -3.92
CA SER A 81 9.43 14.08 -3.98
C SER A 81 10.42 14.27 -5.13
N LEU A 82 10.90 13.18 -5.72
CA LEU A 82 11.90 13.16 -6.78
C LEU A 82 11.30 12.82 -8.15
N ALA A 83 10.09 12.27 -8.15
CA ALA A 83 9.40 11.78 -9.34
C ALA A 83 9.05 12.91 -10.31
N ARG A 84 9.33 12.68 -11.61
CA ARG A 84 9.08 13.65 -12.71
C ARG A 84 8.15 13.09 -13.79
N GLY A 85 7.88 11.78 -13.77
CA GLY A 85 7.01 11.12 -14.73
C GLY A 85 5.57 11.63 -14.65
N ARG A 86 4.85 11.55 -15.76
CA ARG A 86 3.41 11.87 -15.82
C ARG A 86 2.59 10.99 -14.88
N TYR A 87 3.06 9.75 -14.67
CA TYR A 87 2.45 8.77 -13.80
C TYR A 87 3.46 8.22 -12.79
N ILE A 88 2.97 7.71 -11.67
CA ILE A 88 3.74 7.09 -10.60
C ILE A 88 3.36 5.61 -10.51
N MET A 89 4.35 4.73 -10.36
CA MET A 89 4.16 3.33 -10.01
C MET A 89 5.03 2.98 -8.80
N PHE A 90 4.43 2.35 -7.78
CA PHE A 90 5.18 1.80 -6.65
C PHE A 90 5.46 0.32 -6.87
N VAL A 91 6.68 -0.11 -6.57
CA VAL A 91 7.10 -1.50 -6.61
C VAL A 91 7.90 -1.80 -5.33
N ASP A 92 7.59 -2.90 -4.67
CA ASP A 92 8.39 -3.35 -3.53
C ASP A 92 9.61 -4.13 -4.05
N GLY A 93 10.78 -3.94 -3.43
CA GLY A 93 12.07 -4.43 -3.93
C GLY A 93 12.23 -5.95 -3.93
N ASP A 94 11.31 -6.67 -3.30
CA ASP A 94 11.22 -8.13 -3.32
C ASP A 94 10.25 -8.69 -4.36
N ASP A 95 9.53 -7.85 -5.13
CA ASP A 95 8.55 -8.23 -6.12
C ASP A 95 9.07 -8.07 -7.56
N TRP A 96 8.23 -8.40 -8.58
CA TRP A 96 8.57 -8.12 -9.98
C TRP A 96 7.35 -7.89 -10.85
N LEU A 97 7.56 -7.32 -12.04
CA LEU A 97 6.52 -6.99 -13.02
C LEU A 97 6.60 -7.92 -14.23
N GLU A 98 5.45 -8.19 -14.84
CA GLU A 98 5.37 -8.71 -16.19
C GLU A 98 5.85 -7.67 -17.21
N ASP A 99 6.53 -8.10 -18.26
CA ASP A 99 7.21 -7.21 -19.22
C ASP A 99 6.29 -6.18 -19.90
N THR A 100 4.98 -6.44 -19.98
CA THR A 100 3.99 -5.55 -20.60
C THR A 100 3.19 -4.72 -19.60
N CYS A 101 3.52 -4.80 -18.30
CA CYS A 101 2.73 -4.18 -17.23
C CYS A 101 2.60 -2.67 -17.44
N MET A 102 3.71 -1.95 -17.55
CA MET A 102 3.71 -0.50 -17.65
C MET A 102 3.00 -0.01 -18.93
N ALA A 103 3.28 -0.63 -20.08
CA ALA A 103 2.65 -0.29 -21.36
C ALA A 103 1.13 -0.48 -21.32
N SER A 104 0.66 -1.57 -20.73
CA SER A 104 -0.77 -1.88 -20.63
C SER A 104 -1.51 -0.89 -19.74
N LEU A 105 -0.93 -0.55 -18.58
CA LEU A 105 -1.54 0.41 -17.65
C LEU A 105 -1.52 1.83 -18.20
N LEU A 106 -0.40 2.25 -18.80
CA LEU A 106 -0.25 3.59 -19.38
C LEU A 106 -1.24 3.81 -20.52
N ARG A 107 -1.36 2.86 -21.45
CA ARG A 107 -2.35 2.96 -22.54
C ARG A 107 -3.76 3.22 -22.01
N VAL A 108 -4.20 2.45 -21.02
CA VAL A 108 -5.54 2.63 -20.43
C VAL A 108 -5.65 3.94 -19.65
N ALA A 109 -4.58 4.34 -18.94
CA ALA A 109 -4.54 5.61 -18.22
C ALA A 109 -4.76 6.81 -19.14
N ASP A 110 -4.14 6.79 -20.32
CA ASP A 110 -4.27 7.87 -21.31
C ASP A 110 -5.63 7.81 -22.04
N GLU A 111 -6.04 6.65 -22.56
CA GLU A 111 -7.33 6.46 -23.24
C GLU A 111 -8.51 6.90 -22.36
N GLN A 112 -8.46 6.55 -21.09
CA GLN A 112 -9.54 6.80 -20.14
C GLN A 112 -9.34 8.09 -19.33
N ARG A 113 -8.21 8.78 -19.46
CA ARG A 113 -7.82 9.94 -18.63
C ARG A 113 -7.97 9.63 -17.13
N ALA A 114 -7.53 8.43 -16.74
CA ALA A 114 -7.73 7.92 -15.38
C ALA A 114 -6.82 8.63 -14.38
N ASP A 115 -7.30 8.84 -13.15
CA ASP A 115 -6.48 9.28 -12.02
C ASP A 115 -5.72 8.11 -11.42
N LEU A 116 -6.37 6.93 -11.46
CA LEU A 116 -5.83 5.67 -10.97
C LEU A 116 -6.18 4.55 -11.95
N VAL A 117 -5.17 3.80 -12.37
CA VAL A 117 -5.35 2.51 -13.05
C VAL A 117 -4.85 1.41 -12.14
N MET A 118 -5.61 0.32 -12.04
CA MET A 118 -5.27 -0.82 -11.20
C MET A 118 -5.25 -2.10 -12.01
N THR A 119 -4.39 -3.05 -11.64
CA THR A 119 -4.40 -4.41 -12.18
C THR A 119 -4.39 -5.45 -11.06
N GLY A 120 -4.57 -6.71 -11.40
CA GLY A 120 -4.42 -7.82 -10.47
C GLY A 120 -2.96 -8.14 -10.17
N TYR A 121 -2.77 -8.99 -9.17
CA TYR A 121 -1.48 -9.57 -8.88
C TYR A 121 -1.58 -11.09 -8.76
N ILE A 122 -0.44 -11.74 -8.87
CA ILE A 122 -0.28 -13.18 -8.63
C ILE A 122 0.67 -13.34 -7.46
N ALA A 123 0.20 -14.00 -6.40
CA ALA A 123 1.04 -14.34 -5.28
C ALA A 123 1.94 -15.52 -5.67
N MET A 124 3.23 -15.38 -5.43
CA MET A 124 4.26 -16.34 -5.77
C MET A 124 4.86 -16.93 -4.50
N GLU A 125 4.97 -18.24 -4.44
CA GLU A 125 5.57 -19.01 -3.34
C GLU A 125 6.81 -19.75 -3.83
N GLN A 126 7.85 -19.79 -3.01
CA GLN A 126 9.06 -20.53 -3.33
C GLN A 126 8.88 -22.01 -3.01
N LYS A 127 9.19 -22.88 -3.97
CA LYS A 127 9.25 -24.33 -3.79
C LYS A 127 10.55 -24.76 -3.11
N GLU A 128 10.59 -26.00 -2.66
CA GLU A 128 11.80 -26.61 -2.06
C GLU A 128 13.01 -26.61 -3.03
N ASP A 129 12.79 -26.70 -4.34
CA ASP A 129 13.82 -26.63 -5.36
C ASP A 129 14.31 -25.20 -5.69
N GLY A 130 13.79 -24.20 -4.97
CA GLY A 130 14.11 -22.78 -5.16
C GLY A 130 13.33 -22.09 -6.29
N SER A 131 12.57 -22.83 -7.09
CA SER A 131 11.72 -22.25 -8.14
C SER A 131 10.48 -21.56 -7.55
N TRP A 132 9.91 -20.63 -8.33
CA TRP A 132 8.69 -19.89 -7.92
C TRP A 132 7.45 -20.49 -8.59
N GLN A 133 6.38 -20.67 -7.83
CA GLN A 133 5.09 -21.11 -8.33
C GLN A 133 3.98 -20.13 -7.98
N GLU A 134 2.94 -20.07 -8.81
CA GLU A 134 1.74 -19.30 -8.54
C GLU A 134 0.93 -19.97 -7.43
N GLN A 135 0.66 -19.24 -6.34
CA GLN A 135 -0.15 -19.73 -5.24
C GLN A 135 -1.59 -19.22 -5.35
N ARG A 136 -1.78 -17.94 -5.63
CA ARG A 136 -3.09 -17.31 -5.66
C ARG A 136 -3.11 -16.15 -6.65
N ARG A 137 -4.10 -16.16 -7.52
CA ARG A 137 -4.38 -15.02 -8.39
C ARG A 137 -5.39 -14.11 -7.70
N SER A 138 -5.01 -12.88 -7.44
CA SER A 138 -5.96 -11.85 -6.97
C SER A 138 -6.44 -11.04 -8.17
N VAL A 139 -7.68 -11.31 -8.58
CA VAL A 139 -8.33 -10.58 -9.66
C VAL A 139 -9.53 -9.85 -9.05
N TYR A 140 -9.42 -8.53 -8.94
CA TYR A 140 -10.55 -7.69 -8.58
C TYR A 140 -11.30 -7.34 -9.85
N HIS A 141 -12.57 -7.66 -9.91
CA HIS A 141 -13.42 -7.34 -11.05
C HIS A 141 -14.15 -6.03 -10.82
N ILE A 142 -13.57 -4.94 -11.29
CA ILE A 142 -14.33 -3.70 -11.51
C ILE A 142 -14.82 -3.77 -12.95
N ARG A 143 -16.12 -4.05 -13.14
CA ARG A 143 -16.72 -4.34 -14.46
C ARG A 143 -16.78 -3.12 -15.38
N GLU A 144 -16.77 -1.90 -14.81
CA GLU A 144 -16.86 -0.64 -15.54
C GLU A 144 -15.89 0.38 -14.96
N PRO A 145 -15.38 1.34 -15.75
CA PRO A 145 -14.64 2.47 -15.23
C PRO A 145 -15.48 3.20 -14.19
N LEU A 146 -14.90 3.43 -13.02
CA LEU A 146 -15.55 4.23 -11.99
C LEU A 146 -15.39 5.70 -12.35
N LEU A 147 -16.40 6.24 -13.04
CA LEU A 147 -16.39 7.59 -13.59
C LEU A 147 -17.19 8.54 -12.71
N SER A 148 -16.65 9.72 -12.48
CA SER A 148 -17.30 10.99 -12.08
C SER A 148 -17.10 11.48 -10.63
N ALA A 149 -17.28 12.79 -10.43
CA ALA A 149 -17.25 13.47 -9.13
C ALA A 149 -18.28 12.94 -8.13
N LYS A 150 -19.39 12.37 -8.61
CA LYS A 150 -20.30 11.54 -7.80
C LYS A 150 -19.68 10.20 -7.39
N GLY A 151 -18.50 9.87 -7.94
CA GLY A 151 -17.76 8.64 -7.66
C GLY A 151 -17.17 8.55 -6.26
N ARG A 152 -16.72 9.65 -5.65
CA ARG A 152 -16.04 9.63 -4.33
C ARG A 152 -16.84 8.91 -3.27
N LYS A 153 -18.12 9.21 -3.10
CA LYS A 153 -19.00 8.51 -2.17
C LYS A 153 -19.09 7.01 -2.51
N ARG A 154 -19.22 6.66 -3.79
CA ARG A 154 -19.23 5.28 -4.28
C ARG A 154 -17.88 4.61 -4.05
N HIS A 155 -16.76 5.29 -4.30
CA HIS A 155 -15.42 4.77 -4.03
C HIS A 155 -15.21 4.47 -2.56
N CYS A 156 -15.63 5.37 -1.66
CA CYS A 156 -15.59 5.15 -0.22
C CYS A 156 -16.46 3.94 0.18
N ALA A 157 -17.67 3.81 -0.37
CA ALA A 157 -18.53 2.65 -0.12
C ALA A 157 -17.89 1.34 -0.61
N MET A 158 -17.29 1.34 -1.79
CA MET A 158 -16.60 0.18 -2.35
C MET A 158 -15.35 -0.19 -1.54
N TRP A 159 -14.60 0.79 -1.03
CA TRP A 159 -13.50 0.54 -0.11
C TRP A 159 -14.00 -0.13 1.18
N ALA A 160 -15.08 0.38 1.76
CA ALA A 160 -15.70 -0.20 2.93
C ALA A 160 -16.19 -1.65 2.70
N GLU A 161 -16.53 -2.00 1.48
CA GLU A 161 -16.94 -3.35 1.06
C GLU A 161 -15.77 -4.23 0.61
N LYS A 162 -14.54 -3.73 0.65
CA LYS A 162 -13.31 -4.42 0.24
C LYS A 162 -13.28 -4.84 -1.25
N TYR A 163 -13.91 -4.05 -2.11
CA TYR A 163 -13.88 -4.27 -3.55
C TYR A 163 -12.56 -3.83 -4.21
N PHE A 164 -11.68 -3.14 -3.48
CA PHE A 164 -10.39 -2.69 -3.99
C PHE A 164 -9.24 -3.51 -3.43
N ASN A 165 -8.21 -3.70 -4.24
CA ASN A 165 -6.90 -4.04 -3.74
C ASN A 165 -6.35 -2.86 -2.91
N LEU A 166 -6.10 -3.10 -1.62
CA LEU A 166 -5.68 -2.07 -0.66
C LEU A 166 -4.16 -1.83 -0.64
N THR A 167 -3.39 -2.59 -1.43
CA THR A 167 -1.95 -2.35 -1.60
C THR A 167 -1.69 -1.07 -2.39
N VAL A 168 -0.48 -0.55 -2.34
CA VAL A 168 -0.07 0.61 -3.17
C VAL A 168 0.52 0.19 -4.51
N TRP A 169 1.05 -1.01 -4.60
CA TRP A 169 1.59 -1.60 -5.83
C TRP A 169 0.48 -2.20 -6.73
N ALA A 170 0.85 -2.67 -7.92
CA ALA A 170 -0.06 -3.08 -8.98
C ALA A 170 -1.01 -1.96 -9.43
N LYS A 171 -0.52 -0.72 -9.40
CA LYS A 171 -1.29 0.49 -9.72
C LYS A 171 -0.42 1.51 -10.45
N LEU A 172 -1.08 2.31 -11.29
CA LEU A 172 -0.52 3.47 -11.94
C LEU A 172 -1.32 4.71 -11.54
N TYR A 173 -0.66 5.68 -10.93
CA TYR A 173 -1.25 6.90 -10.39
C TYR A 173 -0.89 8.09 -11.27
N ARG A 174 -1.84 8.92 -11.65
CA ARG A 174 -1.54 10.18 -12.31
C ARG A 174 -0.85 11.15 -11.35
N ARG A 175 0.39 11.57 -11.64
CA ARG A 175 1.17 12.45 -10.74
C ARG A 175 0.45 13.77 -10.45
N SER A 176 -0.07 14.47 -11.47
CA SER A 176 -0.77 15.74 -11.28
C SER A 176 -2.04 15.63 -10.41
N PHE A 177 -2.72 14.48 -10.44
CA PHE A 177 -3.81 14.19 -9.51
C PHE A 177 -3.28 14.05 -8.07
N MET A 178 -2.22 13.29 -7.86
CA MET A 178 -1.64 13.09 -6.53
C MET A 178 -1.16 14.41 -5.92
N GLU A 179 -0.46 15.24 -6.69
CA GLU A 179 0.00 16.56 -6.27
C GLU A 179 -1.17 17.49 -5.90
N LYS A 180 -2.17 17.61 -6.78
CA LYS A 180 -3.37 18.42 -6.53
C LYS A 180 -4.14 17.97 -5.29
N ALA A 181 -4.17 16.68 -5.02
CA ALA A 181 -4.87 16.09 -3.87
C ALA A 181 -4.02 16.05 -2.59
N GLY A 182 -2.74 16.46 -2.65
CA GLY A 182 -1.82 16.44 -1.52
C GLY A 182 -1.57 15.04 -0.97
N LEU A 183 -1.51 14.02 -1.85
CA LEU A 183 -1.40 12.61 -1.46
C LEU A 183 0.04 12.25 -1.14
N THR A 184 0.29 11.93 0.13
CA THR A 184 1.55 11.41 0.65
C THR A 184 1.27 10.29 1.65
N PHE A 185 2.28 9.46 1.93
CA PHE A 185 2.18 8.48 3.01
C PHE A 185 2.32 9.18 4.36
N ALA A 186 1.47 8.80 5.32
CA ALA A 186 1.53 9.34 6.67
C ALA A 186 2.78 8.80 7.40
N PRO A 187 3.72 9.65 7.85
CA PRO A 187 4.99 9.19 8.45
C PRO A 187 4.79 8.38 9.73
N ASP A 188 3.76 8.71 10.50
CA ASP A 188 3.46 8.06 11.79
C ASP A 188 2.70 6.73 11.64
N VAL A 189 2.35 6.34 10.40
CA VAL A 189 1.67 5.09 10.10
C VAL A 189 2.67 4.12 9.49
N ARG A 190 3.28 3.28 10.33
CA ARG A 190 4.27 2.27 9.92
C ARG A 190 3.67 0.92 9.54
N LEU A 191 2.43 0.68 9.94
CA LEU A 191 1.65 -0.51 9.60
C LEU A 191 0.36 -0.07 8.96
N ILE A 192 -0.11 -0.85 7.97
CA ILE A 192 -1.32 -0.53 7.20
C ILE A 192 -1.24 0.83 6.47
N GLU A 193 -0.04 1.35 6.25
CA GLU A 193 0.21 2.60 5.53
C GLU A 193 -0.34 2.55 4.10
N ASP A 194 -0.26 1.39 3.46
CA ASP A 194 -0.79 1.11 2.13
C ASP A 194 -2.33 1.14 2.11
N ILE A 195 -2.97 0.60 3.14
CA ILE A 195 -4.42 0.60 3.30
C ILE A 195 -4.94 2.03 3.47
N LEU A 196 -4.28 2.82 4.33
CA LEU A 196 -4.62 4.21 4.55
C LEU A 196 -4.40 5.05 3.29
N PHE A 197 -3.24 4.92 2.66
CA PHE A 197 -2.92 5.63 1.42
C PHE A 197 -3.94 5.30 0.32
N SER A 198 -4.27 4.02 0.13
CA SER A 198 -5.30 3.60 -0.81
C SER A 198 -6.66 4.22 -0.52
N PHE A 199 -7.04 4.32 0.76
CA PHE A 199 -8.26 5.03 1.15
C PHE A 199 -8.23 6.51 0.73
N CYS A 200 -7.12 7.21 1.04
CA CYS A 200 -6.96 8.62 0.70
C CYS A 200 -7.02 8.86 -0.82
N VAL A 201 -6.39 7.98 -1.61
CA VAL A 201 -6.46 8.00 -3.08
C VAL A 201 -7.90 7.83 -3.56
N LEU A 202 -8.59 6.80 -3.08
CA LEU A 202 -9.95 6.49 -3.52
C LEU A 202 -10.94 7.59 -3.17
N CYS A 203 -10.76 8.24 -2.03
CA CYS A 203 -11.58 9.38 -1.62
C CYS A 203 -11.39 10.63 -2.50
N ARG A 204 -10.28 10.75 -3.18
CA ARG A 204 -9.94 11.94 -4.01
C ARG A 204 -10.05 11.69 -5.52
N ALA A 205 -9.84 10.45 -5.96
CA ALA A 205 -9.90 10.11 -7.38
C ALA A 205 -11.30 10.31 -7.96
N GLU A 206 -11.35 10.89 -9.16
CA GLU A 206 -12.58 11.06 -9.92
C GLU A 206 -12.78 9.90 -10.90
N ARG A 207 -11.66 9.34 -11.42
CA ARG A 207 -11.69 8.27 -12.41
C ARG A 207 -10.72 7.15 -12.08
N ILE A 208 -11.28 6.00 -11.76
CA ILE A 208 -10.54 4.77 -11.44
C ILE A 208 -10.86 3.72 -12.49
N VAL A 209 -9.83 3.10 -13.07
CA VAL A 209 -9.99 2.09 -14.12
C VAL A 209 -9.28 0.80 -13.69
N TRP A 210 -9.87 -0.31 -14.08
CA TRP A 210 -9.30 -1.63 -13.86
C TRP A 210 -8.82 -2.24 -15.20
N VAL A 211 -7.60 -2.78 -15.20
CA VAL A 211 -7.04 -3.57 -16.30
C VAL A 211 -7.04 -5.04 -15.87
N PRO A 212 -7.74 -5.92 -16.59
CA PRO A 212 -7.74 -7.35 -16.30
C PRO A 212 -6.34 -7.94 -16.42
N GLY A 213 -6.04 -8.92 -15.57
CA GLY A 213 -4.78 -9.64 -15.57
C GLY A 213 -4.10 -9.62 -14.21
N GLY A 214 -2.98 -10.33 -14.09
CA GLY A 214 -2.13 -10.35 -12.92
C GLY A 214 -0.73 -9.94 -13.36
N MET A 215 -0.50 -8.64 -13.57
CA MET A 215 0.75 -8.13 -14.13
C MET A 215 1.81 -7.83 -13.08
N TYR A 216 1.46 -7.94 -11.80
CA TYR A 216 2.33 -7.78 -10.66
C TYR A 216 2.55 -9.13 -9.98
N ARG A 217 3.79 -9.51 -9.74
CA ARG A 217 4.20 -10.77 -9.10
C ARG A 217 4.59 -10.48 -7.68
N TYR A 218 3.70 -10.78 -6.75
CA TYR A 218 3.90 -10.58 -5.31
C TYR A 218 4.61 -11.78 -4.70
N ARG A 219 5.84 -11.59 -4.25
CA ARG A 219 6.66 -12.64 -3.64
C ARG A 219 6.30 -12.82 -2.17
N GLN A 220 5.98 -14.04 -1.78
CA GLN A 220 5.75 -14.39 -0.38
C GLN A 220 7.05 -14.90 0.25
N THR A 221 7.74 -14.02 0.97
CA THR A 221 8.98 -14.35 1.68
C THR A 221 8.74 -14.52 3.17
N GLU A 222 9.61 -15.28 3.86
CA GLU A 222 9.57 -15.38 5.33
C GLU A 222 9.96 -14.07 6.02
N GLN A 223 10.73 -13.23 5.34
CA GLN A 223 11.21 -11.95 5.82
C GLN A 223 10.20 -10.81 5.66
N SER A 224 9.06 -11.07 5.02
CA SER A 224 8.00 -10.07 4.84
C SER A 224 7.61 -9.41 6.16
N ILE A 225 7.49 -8.09 6.18
CA ILE A 225 7.08 -7.28 7.35
C ILE A 225 5.80 -7.83 8.00
N THR A 226 4.88 -8.36 7.19
CA THR A 226 3.62 -8.93 7.65
C THR A 226 3.80 -10.28 8.37
N ARG A 227 4.90 -11.01 8.14
CA ARG A 227 5.18 -12.35 8.70
C ARG A 227 6.24 -12.37 9.81
N GLY A 228 6.89 -11.25 10.11
CA GLY A 228 7.93 -11.17 11.15
C GLY A 228 7.44 -11.57 12.55
N LYS A 229 8.37 -12.07 13.40
CA LYS A 229 8.07 -12.50 14.77
C LYS A 229 7.41 -11.38 15.58
N ASN A 230 6.37 -11.74 16.33
CA ASN A 230 5.66 -10.83 17.21
C ASN A 230 6.51 -10.46 18.44
N SER A 231 6.39 -9.21 18.88
CA SER A 231 7.01 -8.71 20.10
C SER A 231 6.13 -7.62 20.72
N PRO A 232 6.28 -7.32 22.03
CA PRO A 232 5.57 -6.20 22.65
C PRO A 232 5.85 -4.85 21.99
N ALA A 233 7.06 -4.66 21.44
CA ALA A 233 7.43 -3.44 20.72
C ALA A 233 6.64 -3.31 19.40
N ARG A 234 6.58 -4.38 18.60
CA ARG A 234 5.80 -4.41 17.35
C ARG A 234 4.30 -4.25 17.60
N PHE A 235 3.79 -4.77 18.69
CA PHE A 235 2.38 -4.57 19.07
C PHE A 235 2.10 -3.10 19.37
N ARG A 236 2.95 -2.42 20.16
CA ARG A 236 2.83 -0.98 20.45
C ARG A 236 2.93 -0.13 19.19
N GLU A 237 3.89 -0.42 18.32
CA GLU A 237 4.03 0.25 17.03
C GLU A 237 2.77 0.10 16.17
N GLY A 238 2.19 -1.11 16.13
CA GLY A 238 0.92 -1.36 15.46
C GLY A 238 -0.23 -0.54 16.02
N LEU A 239 -0.32 -0.43 17.34
CA LEU A 239 -1.35 0.37 18.01
C LEU A 239 -1.20 1.86 17.69
N GLN A 240 0.02 2.41 17.74
CA GLN A 240 0.30 3.80 17.38
C GLN A 240 -0.05 4.08 15.91
N SER A 241 0.32 3.18 15.01
CA SER A 241 -0.05 3.28 13.58
C SER A 241 -1.57 3.27 13.39
N ALA A 242 -2.28 2.44 14.15
CA ALA A 242 -3.74 2.35 14.10
C ALA A 242 -4.40 3.68 14.51
N ILE A 243 -3.91 4.29 15.58
CA ILE A 243 -4.40 5.58 16.07
C ILE A 243 -4.14 6.69 15.06
N ALA A 244 -2.91 6.78 14.55
CA ALA A 244 -2.54 7.77 13.54
C ALA A 244 -3.39 7.64 12.27
N ALA A 245 -3.60 6.41 11.78
CA ALA A 245 -4.43 6.16 10.61
C ALA A 245 -5.91 6.52 10.85
N GLY A 246 -6.45 6.27 12.06
CA GLY A 246 -7.80 6.68 12.45
C GLY A 246 -8.00 8.19 12.37
N ARG A 247 -7.05 8.96 12.89
CA ARG A 247 -7.07 10.43 12.83
C ARG A 247 -7.03 10.95 11.38
N VAL A 248 -6.15 10.38 10.56
CA VAL A 248 -6.06 10.75 9.14
C VAL A 248 -7.36 10.44 8.41
N MET A 249 -7.92 9.25 8.62
CA MET A 249 -9.18 8.84 7.99
C MET A 249 -10.35 9.74 8.39
N ASP A 250 -10.50 10.07 9.68
CA ASP A 250 -11.56 10.97 10.14
C ASP A 250 -11.40 12.38 9.54
N ALA A 251 -10.16 12.88 9.44
CA ALA A 251 -9.90 14.16 8.79
C ALA A 251 -10.32 14.14 7.32
N TYR A 252 -10.02 13.04 6.59
CA TYR A 252 -10.43 12.88 5.19
C TYR A 252 -11.96 12.79 5.05
N ILE A 253 -12.64 11.99 5.87
CA ILE A 253 -14.11 11.88 5.87
C ILE A 253 -14.73 13.27 6.08
N ASN A 254 -14.27 14.00 7.10
CA ASN A 254 -14.78 15.31 7.43
C ASN A 254 -14.50 16.38 6.36
N SER A 255 -13.46 16.19 5.54
CA SER A 255 -13.12 17.08 4.43
C SER A 255 -13.99 16.89 3.19
N MET A 256 -14.88 15.90 3.16
CA MET A 256 -15.76 15.55 2.05
C MET A 256 -17.24 15.68 2.48
N PRO A 257 -17.90 16.83 2.27
CA PRO A 257 -19.28 17.06 2.71
C PRO A 257 -20.26 15.97 2.24
N GLU A 258 -20.08 15.48 1.01
CA GLU A 258 -20.92 14.42 0.43
C GLU A 258 -20.78 13.06 1.11
N VAL A 259 -19.65 12.80 1.77
CA VAL A 259 -19.40 11.60 2.59
C VAL A 259 -19.79 11.87 4.02
N ALA A 260 -19.37 12.99 4.60
CA ALA A 260 -19.61 13.37 5.99
C ALA A 260 -21.11 13.49 6.33
N SER A 261 -21.93 13.89 5.37
CA SER A 261 -23.40 13.97 5.53
C SER A 261 -24.11 12.61 5.49
N ASP A 262 -23.41 11.53 5.10
CA ASP A 262 -23.95 10.17 5.08
C ASP A 262 -23.49 9.40 6.33
N SER A 263 -24.27 9.46 7.39
CA SER A 263 -23.95 8.81 8.67
C SER A 263 -23.76 7.30 8.55
N ALA A 264 -24.55 6.63 7.71
CA ALA A 264 -24.46 5.18 7.50
C ALA A 264 -23.16 4.81 6.77
N LEU A 265 -22.74 5.60 5.78
CA LEU A 265 -21.46 5.41 5.11
C LEU A 265 -20.28 5.69 6.05
N CYS A 266 -20.33 6.76 6.83
CA CYS A 266 -19.30 7.08 7.83
C CYS A 266 -19.13 5.95 8.85
N GLU A 267 -20.24 5.42 9.38
CA GLU A 267 -20.24 4.28 10.29
C GLU A 267 -19.59 3.04 9.64
N LYS A 268 -19.98 2.73 8.40
CA LYS A 268 -19.43 1.60 7.64
C LYS A 268 -17.93 1.74 7.38
N LEU A 269 -17.45 2.95 7.09
CA LEU A 269 -16.02 3.23 6.89
C LEU A 269 -15.23 3.00 8.18
N ARG A 270 -15.71 3.54 9.31
CA ARG A 270 -15.09 3.37 10.63
C ARG A 270 -15.10 1.91 11.08
N LEU A 271 -16.21 1.20 10.86
CA LEU A 271 -16.30 -0.23 11.15
C LEU A 271 -15.28 -1.03 10.34
N THR A 272 -15.11 -0.73 9.06
CA THR A 272 -14.12 -1.41 8.20
C THR A 272 -12.71 -1.13 8.69
N LEU A 273 -12.37 0.11 9.05
CA LEU A 273 -11.10 0.46 9.65
C LEU A 273 -10.87 -0.29 10.98
N GLY A 274 -11.87 -0.31 11.87
CA GLY A 274 -11.81 -1.06 13.12
C GLY A 274 -11.54 -2.56 12.91
N ARG A 275 -12.15 -3.18 11.88
CA ARG A 275 -11.89 -4.57 11.49
C ARG A 275 -10.46 -4.80 10.98
N LEU A 276 -9.92 -3.85 10.22
CA LEU A 276 -8.53 -3.91 9.74
C LEU A 276 -7.55 -3.82 10.91
N TYR A 277 -7.78 -2.93 11.86
CA TYR A 277 -6.98 -2.82 13.08
C TYR A 277 -7.05 -4.09 13.92
N TYR A 278 -8.26 -4.60 14.13
CA TYR A 278 -8.43 -5.84 14.85
C TYR A 278 -7.63 -6.99 14.22
N LYS A 279 -7.72 -7.14 12.89
CA LYS A 279 -7.01 -8.19 12.17
C LYS A 279 -5.49 -8.00 12.22
N TYR A 280 -4.98 -6.87 11.75
CA TYR A 280 -3.54 -6.70 11.51
C TYR A 280 -2.75 -6.26 12.75
N VAL A 281 -3.40 -5.59 13.69
CA VAL A 281 -2.74 -5.14 14.92
C VAL A 281 -3.01 -6.14 16.06
N PHE A 282 -4.26 -6.48 16.30
CA PHE A 282 -4.61 -7.32 17.43
C PHE A 282 -4.37 -8.81 17.16
N MET A 283 -5.02 -9.39 16.15
CA MET A 283 -4.94 -10.84 15.90
C MET A 283 -3.56 -11.31 15.47
N ASP A 284 -2.89 -10.54 14.62
CA ASP A 284 -1.59 -10.96 14.08
C ASP A 284 -0.42 -10.61 15.01
N ARG A 285 -0.55 -9.58 15.87
CA ARG A 285 0.57 -9.08 16.70
C ARG A 285 0.42 -9.31 18.19
N ALA A 286 -0.76 -9.62 18.70
CA ALA A 286 -0.97 -9.96 20.10
C ALA A 286 -0.65 -11.43 20.42
N LYS A 287 -0.31 -12.26 19.42
CA LYS A 287 0.08 -13.66 19.64
C LYS A 287 1.30 -13.74 20.55
N GLY A 288 1.12 -14.39 21.73
CA GLY A 288 2.18 -14.55 22.74
C GLY A 288 2.21 -13.46 23.82
N LEU A 289 1.31 -12.47 23.78
CA LEU A 289 1.08 -11.53 24.88
C LEU A 289 -0.07 -12.00 25.77
N LEU A 290 -0.07 -11.56 27.06
CA LEU A 290 -1.23 -11.76 27.93
C LEU A 290 -2.43 -10.98 27.33
N VAL A 291 -3.39 -11.73 26.79
CA VAL A 291 -4.52 -11.19 26.00
C VAL A 291 -5.30 -10.13 26.77
N SER A 292 -5.49 -10.34 28.10
CA SER A 292 -6.19 -9.38 28.97
C SER A 292 -5.51 -8.01 29.04
N GLU A 293 -4.20 -8.00 29.14
CA GLU A 293 -3.39 -6.78 29.26
C GLU A 293 -3.32 -6.00 27.94
N ALA A 294 -3.15 -6.72 26.83
CA ALA A 294 -3.20 -6.14 25.49
C ALA A 294 -4.58 -5.53 25.17
N LEU A 295 -5.67 -6.22 25.57
CA LEU A 295 -7.05 -5.75 25.40
C LEU A 295 -7.35 -4.48 26.19
N LEU A 296 -7.00 -4.46 27.47
CA LEU A 296 -7.24 -3.30 28.34
C LEU A 296 -6.45 -2.08 27.87
N THR A 297 -5.17 -2.27 27.52
CA THR A 297 -4.30 -1.19 27.02
C THR A 297 -4.81 -0.66 25.68
N THR A 298 -5.14 -1.54 24.73
CA THR A 298 -5.64 -1.15 23.42
C THR A 298 -6.97 -0.42 23.53
N GLY A 299 -7.90 -0.95 24.34
CA GLY A 299 -9.21 -0.35 24.55
C GLY A 299 -9.13 1.05 25.16
N LYS A 300 -8.31 1.22 26.18
CA LYS A 300 -8.09 2.52 26.83
C LYS A 300 -7.51 3.54 25.84
N VAL A 301 -6.42 3.18 25.18
CA VAL A 301 -5.74 4.08 24.24
C VAL A 301 -6.61 4.44 23.05
N LEU A 302 -7.36 3.49 22.47
CA LEU A 302 -8.29 3.79 21.37
C LEU A 302 -9.44 4.69 21.82
N SER A 303 -9.97 4.51 23.03
CA SER A 303 -11.04 5.36 23.54
C SER A 303 -10.58 6.80 23.79
N GLU A 304 -9.33 6.98 24.22
CA GLU A 304 -8.75 8.29 24.49
C GLU A 304 -8.27 8.99 23.21
N GLU A 305 -7.60 8.27 22.31
CA GLU A 305 -6.87 8.84 21.17
C GLU A 305 -7.58 8.68 19.81
N ALA A 306 -8.48 7.72 19.66
CA ALA A 306 -9.26 7.48 18.45
C ALA A 306 -10.73 7.12 18.76
N PRO A 307 -11.48 8.00 19.45
CA PRO A 307 -12.82 7.70 19.96
C PRO A 307 -13.82 7.33 18.85
N ALA A 308 -13.65 7.83 17.65
CA ALA A 308 -14.50 7.49 16.52
C ALA A 308 -14.36 6.03 16.04
N VAL A 309 -13.25 5.36 16.34
CA VAL A 309 -12.96 3.97 15.93
C VAL A 309 -13.13 2.99 17.08
N ALA A 310 -12.96 3.44 18.32
CA ALA A 310 -13.03 2.60 19.52
C ALA A 310 -14.31 1.75 19.62
N PRO A 311 -15.53 2.26 19.39
CA PRO A 311 -16.76 1.46 19.48
C PRO A 311 -16.76 0.27 18.51
N PHE A 312 -16.21 0.45 17.31
CA PHE A 312 -16.14 -0.60 16.29
C PHE A 312 -15.10 -1.66 16.62
N PHE A 313 -13.99 -1.27 17.23
CA PHE A 313 -12.99 -2.18 17.76
C PHE A 313 -13.59 -3.05 18.88
N PHE A 314 -14.28 -2.45 19.86
CA PHE A 314 -14.93 -3.19 20.94
C PHE A 314 -16.04 -4.13 20.44
N SER A 315 -16.83 -3.71 19.46
CA SER A 315 -17.85 -4.55 18.83
C SER A 315 -17.23 -5.81 18.20
N MET A 316 -16.04 -5.69 17.60
CA MET A 316 -15.34 -6.85 17.05
C MET A 316 -14.81 -7.80 18.12
N LEU A 317 -14.33 -7.27 19.24
CA LEU A 317 -13.90 -8.07 20.38
C LEU A 317 -15.06 -8.90 20.96
N ASP A 318 -16.21 -8.27 21.18
CA ASP A 318 -17.40 -8.95 21.69
C ASP A 318 -17.89 -10.06 20.74
N ALA A 319 -17.95 -9.77 19.44
CA ALA A 319 -18.35 -10.75 18.42
C ALA A 319 -17.41 -11.95 18.32
N THR A 320 -16.11 -11.76 18.60
CA THR A 320 -15.10 -12.83 18.56
C THR A 320 -15.13 -13.65 19.84
N TRP A 321 -15.31 -12.99 20.99
CA TRP A 321 -15.43 -13.65 22.30
C TRP A 321 -16.64 -14.59 22.36
N ARG A 322 -17.79 -14.16 21.83
CA ARG A 322 -19.02 -14.96 21.78
C ARG A 322 -18.93 -16.18 20.84
N LYS A 323 -17.99 -16.20 19.87
CA LYS A 323 -17.79 -17.33 18.95
C LYS A 323 -16.78 -18.36 19.44
N GLY A 324 -15.98 -18.02 20.43
CA GLY A 324 -14.94 -18.87 21.00
C GLY A 324 -15.33 -19.56 22.32
N HIS A 325 -16.50 -19.28 22.81
CA HIS A 325 -17.16 -19.90 23.97
C HIS A 325 -18.60 -20.23 23.61
#